data_164698df18fa8fe2798001f9af730b03
#
_entry.id   164698df18fa8fe2798001f9af730b03
#
_cell.length_a   1.000
_cell.length_b   1.000
_cell.length_c   1.000
_cell.angle_alpha   90.00
_cell.angle_beta   90.00
_cell.angle_gamma   90.00
#
_symmetry.space_group_name_H-M   'P 1'
#
loop_
_entity.id
_entity.type
_entity.pdbx_description
1 polymer ?
#
loop_
_entity_poly.entity_id
_entity_poly.type
_entity_poly.pdbx_seq_one_letter_code
_entity_poly.pdbx_strand_id
1 'polypeptide(L)'
;RRSNIQLLIMKKTLFLALCLIALSPLRLMAETMPASDARVTYVGRTLVEGNDVSFDWTGVYFRLSFSGKSLTMRATDTKWAESPEWMAKRHNYYNVWIDAPMSAEPHRIIEVASTDTVIELIDPAYLKSSKLKQHTVIVQKRTEGEQGKMTIHEFATDAKGTFYQAEPIRQRQLEFIGASYDCGYGVDDPSRLAKFTPETENASRSFCAIISRYFDADYVVVAHSGMGAARNYNSKFDGYHMPDRYLQTFDMDSAQATRWNAAESDIRPALTCIYLGGNDFSVALQPSYEKFRDGYYRLIRYIKDN
;
A
#
# COMPACT_ATOMS: atom_id res chain seq x y z
N ARG A 1 45.84 -36.28 48.19
CA ARG A 1 46.28 -36.27 46.77
C ARG A 1 45.10 -36.57 45.78
N ARG A 2 44.19 -37.54 46.12
CA ARG A 2 43.05 -37.91 45.25
C ARG A 2 41.99 -36.75 45.09
N SER A 3 41.72 -35.94 46.14
CA SER A 3 40.71 -34.88 46.10
C SER A 3 41.11 -33.69 45.19
N ASN A 4 42.41 -33.37 45.13
CA ASN A 4 42.90 -32.26 44.28
C ASN A 4 42.87 -32.59 42.78
N ILE A 5 42.99 -33.88 42.42
CA ILE A 5 42.91 -34.31 41.02
C ILE A 5 41.45 -34.27 40.52
N GLN A 6 40.48 -34.68 41.35
CA GLN A 6 39.06 -34.60 41.02
C GLN A 6 38.61 -33.13 40.83
N LEU A 7 39.07 -32.23 41.71
CA LEU A 7 38.75 -30.80 41.61
C LEU A 7 39.34 -30.15 40.35
N LEU A 8 40.54 -30.58 39.93
CA LEU A 8 41.22 -30.11 38.72
C LEU A 8 40.51 -30.62 37.45
N ILE A 9 40.04 -31.85 37.44
CA ILE A 9 39.27 -32.43 36.33
C ILE A 9 37.92 -31.73 36.20
N MET A 10 37.18 -31.51 37.31
CA MET A 10 35.92 -30.77 37.29
C MET A 10 36.08 -29.33 36.77
N LYS A 11 37.12 -28.60 37.18
CA LYS A 11 37.38 -27.25 36.66
C LYS A 11 37.72 -27.23 35.18
N LYS A 12 38.48 -28.22 34.67
CA LYS A 12 38.76 -28.35 33.24
C LYS A 12 37.51 -28.72 32.43
N THR A 13 36.66 -29.60 32.94
CA THR A 13 35.41 -29.99 32.27
C THR A 13 34.40 -28.81 32.25
N LEU A 14 34.32 -28.05 33.34
CA LEU A 14 33.45 -26.87 33.41
C LEU A 14 33.97 -25.78 32.48
N PHE A 15 35.27 -25.56 32.36
CA PHE A 15 35.84 -24.59 31.44
C PHE A 15 35.64 -24.97 29.96
N LEU A 16 35.76 -26.27 29.63
CA LEU A 16 35.47 -26.79 28.29
C LEU A 16 33.99 -26.70 27.95
N ALA A 17 33.08 -26.93 28.89
CA ALA A 17 31.63 -26.76 28.71
C ALA A 17 31.24 -25.29 28.52
N LEU A 18 31.85 -24.35 29.28
CA LEU A 18 31.65 -22.92 29.06
C LEU A 18 32.20 -22.44 27.70
N CYS A 19 33.33 -22.96 27.23
CA CYS A 19 33.86 -22.62 25.90
C CYS A 19 33.01 -23.21 24.76
N LEU A 20 32.38 -24.36 24.95
CA LEU A 20 31.47 -24.95 23.97
C LEU A 20 30.12 -24.19 23.87
N ILE A 21 29.66 -23.61 24.96
CA ILE A 21 28.46 -22.75 24.97
C ILE A 21 28.79 -21.40 24.28
N ALA A 22 30.00 -20.87 24.41
CA ALA A 22 30.45 -19.66 23.75
C ALA A 22 30.70 -19.84 22.24
N LEU A 23 30.81 -21.06 21.75
CA LEU A 23 30.98 -21.42 20.33
C LEU A 23 29.70 -21.94 19.66
N SER A 24 28.54 -21.80 20.30
CA SER A 24 27.29 -21.95 19.57
C SER A 24 27.32 -20.92 18.44
N PRO A 25 27.31 -21.31 17.14
CA PRO A 25 27.20 -20.33 16.09
C PRO A 25 25.94 -19.54 16.37
N LEU A 26 26.08 -18.26 16.68
CA LEU A 26 24.94 -17.35 16.54
C LEU A 26 24.44 -17.60 15.11
N ARG A 27 23.37 -18.37 14.95
CA ARG A 27 22.67 -18.40 13.68
C ARG A 27 22.24 -16.97 13.45
N LEU A 28 22.94 -16.30 12.54
CA LEU A 28 22.44 -15.06 12.00
C LEU A 28 21.07 -15.39 11.42
N MET A 29 20.04 -15.06 12.15
CA MET A 29 18.67 -15.20 11.66
C MET A 29 18.40 -14.02 10.72
N ALA A 30 17.62 -14.26 9.69
CA ALA A 30 17.07 -13.19 8.86
C ALA A 30 16.43 -12.13 9.77
N GLU A 31 16.67 -10.84 9.50
CA GLU A 31 15.94 -9.80 10.22
C GLU A 31 14.52 -9.76 9.69
N THR A 32 13.53 -9.85 10.58
CA THR A 32 12.12 -9.61 10.30
C THR A 32 11.70 -8.30 10.94
N MET A 33 10.80 -7.60 10.26
CA MET A 33 10.29 -6.30 10.69
C MET A 33 8.76 -6.30 10.52
N PRO A 34 7.97 -6.06 11.58
CA PRO A 34 6.53 -5.96 11.45
C PRO A 34 6.13 -4.83 10.50
N ALA A 35 4.99 -4.97 9.84
CA ALA A 35 4.51 -3.97 8.89
C ALA A 35 4.29 -2.60 9.55
N SER A 36 3.91 -2.58 10.85
CA SER A 36 3.67 -1.36 11.62
C SER A 36 4.95 -0.70 12.18
N ASP A 37 6.14 -1.23 11.89
CA ASP A 37 7.40 -0.64 12.38
C ASP A 37 7.59 0.79 11.83
N ALA A 38 8.00 1.71 12.70
CA ALA A 38 8.19 3.12 12.36
C ALA A 38 9.25 3.38 11.27
N ARG A 39 10.08 2.40 10.93
CA ARG A 39 11.02 2.47 9.80
C ARG A 39 10.35 2.36 8.44
N VAL A 40 9.10 1.89 8.38
CA VAL A 40 8.29 1.88 7.15
C VAL A 40 7.52 3.18 7.05
N THR A 41 7.53 3.81 5.88
CA THR A 41 6.75 5.02 5.62
C THR A 41 5.59 4.68 4.69
N TYR A 42 4.37 4.78 5.18
CA TYR A 42 3.15 4.62 4.39
C TYR A 42 2.61 5.96 3.91
N VAL A 43 2.12 6.01 2.69
CA VAL A 43 1.44 7.19 2.11
C VAL A 43 0.11 6.74 1.54
N GLY A 44 -0.97 7.29 2.06
CA GLY A 44 -2.34 6.92 1.77
C GLY A 44 -3.11 6.53 3.03
N ARG A 45 -4.38 6.16 2.85
CA ARG A 45 -5.22 5.72 3.97
C ARG A 45 -4.91 4.28 4.33
N THR A 46 -4.45 4.07 5.55
CA THR A 46 -4.12 2.75 6.10
C THR A 46 -4.75 2.56 7.46
N LEU A 47 -4.95 1.31 7.86
CA LEU A 47 -5.33 0.93 9.23
C LEU A 47 -4.21 0.08 9.82
N VAL A 48 -3.75 0.48 11.01
CA VAL A 48 -2.74 -0.26 11.78
C VAL A 48 -3.44 -1.03 12.90
N GLU A 49 -3.31 -2.34 12.91
CA GLU A 49 -3.84 -3.22 13.95
C GLU A 49 -2.73 -4.15 14.48
N GLY A 50 -2.19 -3.81 15.63
CA GLY A 50 -1.03 -4.53 16.18
C GLY A 50 0.21 -4.41 15.30
N ASN A 51 0.66 -5.52 14.73
CA ASN A 51 1.82 -5.56 13.83
C ASN A 51 1.44 -5.39 12.35
N ASP A 52 0.17 -5.42 12.03
CA ASP A 52 -0.35 -5.46 10.68
C ASP A 52 -0.73 -4.05 10.17
N VAL A 53 -0.60 -3.85 8.87
CA VAL A 53 -1.05 -2.64 8.18
C VAL A 53 -1.93 -3.02 7.00
N SER A 54 -3.17 -2.53 6.98
CA SER A 54 -4.16 -2.82 5.96
C SER A 54 -4.52 -1.59 5.13
N PHE A 55 -4.79 -1.77 3.84
CA PHE A 55 -5.29 -0.74 2.93
C PHE A 55 -5.95 -1.35 1.69
N ASP A 56 -6.82 -0.60 1.03
CA ASP A 56 -7.43 -0.99 -0.25
C ASP A 56 -7.50 0.14 -1.28
N TRP A 57 -7.44 1.40 -0.86
CA TRP A 57 -7.46 2.53 -1.80
C TRP A 57 -6.40 2.42 -2.89
N THR A 58 -6.76 2.85 -4.09
CA THR A 58 -5.84 2.96 -5.21
C THR A 58 -4.67 3.90 -4.88
N GLY A 59 -3.50 3.60 -5.41
CA GLY A 59 -2.34 4.47 -5.29
C GLY A 59 -1.69 4.53 -3.90
N VAL A 60 -2.19 3.83 -2.88
CA VAL A 60 -1.49 3.70 -1.59
C VAL A 60 -0.13 3.07 -1.83
N TYR A 61 0.91 3.65 -1.23
CA TYR A 61 2.27 3.15 -1.35
C TYR A 61 3.04 3.21 -0.04
N PHE A 62 4.10 2.44 0.04
CA PHE A 62 5.02 2.48 1.17
C PHE A 62 6.47 2.49 0.72
N ARG A 63 7.34 3.00 1.59
CA ARG A 63 8.77 3.07 1.42
C ARG A 63 9.48 2.20 2.44
N LEU A 64 10.50 1.49 1.98
CA LEU A 64 11.40 0.68 2.78
C LEU A 64 12.84 1.07 2.48
N SER A 65 13.70 0.90 3.48
CA SER A 65 15.16 0.96 3.29
C SER A 65 15.80 -0.24 3.97
N PHE A 66 16.65 -0.95 3.24
CA PHE A 66 17.26 -2.18 3.73
C PHE A 66 18.64 -2.43 3.15
N SER A 67 19.38 -3.34 3.77
CA SER A 67 20.53 -4.02 3.18
C SER A 67 20.26 -5.51 3.11
N GLY A 68 21.02 -6.22 2.29
CA GLY A 68 20.86 -7.66 2.13
C GLY A 68 20.73 -8.09 0.67
N LYS A 69 20.50 -9.38 0.47
CA LYS A 69 20.39 -10.03 -0.85
C LYS A 69 19.03 -10.66 -1.12
N SER A 70 18.08 -10.41 -0.25
CA SER A 70 16.67 -10.73 -0.43
C SER A 70 15.81 -9.72 0.33
N LEU A 71 14.61 -9.49 -0.16
CA LEU A 71 13.57 -8.75 0.52
C LEU A 71 12.23 -9.40 0.20
N THR A 72 11.55 -9.85 1.25
CA THR A 72 10.23 -10.46 1.15
C THR A 72 9.21 -9.70 1.99
N MET A 73 7.95 -9.82 1.60
CA MET A 73 6.78 -9.29 2.31
C MET A 73 5.80 -10.42 2.53
N ARG A 74 5.37 -10.66 3.77
CA ARG A 74 4.24 -11.57 4.05
C ARG A 74 2.96 -10.74 4.12
N ALA A 75 2.00 -11.12 3.31
CA ALA A 75 0.76 -10.36 3.18
C ALA A 75 -0.44 -11.27 2.90
N THR A 76 -1.63 -10.79 3.25
CA THR A 76 -2.92 -11.39 2.93
C THR A 76 -3.68 -10.48 1.98
N ASP A 77 -4.14 -11.01 0.85
CA ASP A 77 -5.10 -10.33 -0.03
C ASP A 77 -6.51 -10.86 0.25
N THR A 78 -7.38 -9.99 0.73
CA THR A 78 -8.74 -10.35 1.11
C THR A 78 -9.73 -9.69 0.15
N LYS A 79 -10.61 -10.51 -0.46
CA LYS A 79 -11.73 -9.99 -1.25
C LYS A 79 -12.81 -9.44 -0.32
N TRP A 80 -13.46 -8.38 -0.77
CA TRP A 80 -14.62 -7.85 -0.05
C TRP A 80 -15.84 -8.75 -0.26
N ALA A 81 -16.67 -8.89 0.80
CA ALA A 81 -17.86 -9.74 0.76
C ALA A 81 -18.89 -9.27 -0.27
N GLU A 82 -18.96 -7.97 -0.51
CA GLU A 82 -19.85 -7.32 -1.47
C GLU A 82 -19.35 -7.40 -2.92
N SER A 83 -18.12 -7.88 -3.14
CA SER A 83 -17.57 -8.00 -4.49
C SER A 83 -18.37 -9.00 -5.30
N PRO A 84 -18.84 -8.64 -6.51
CA PRO A 84 -19.54 -9.57 -7.39
C PRO A 84 -18.67 -10.81 -7.69
N GLU A 85 -19.32 -11.94 -7.96
CA GLU A 85 -18.61 -13.22 -8.24
C GLU A 85 -17.59 -13.10 -9.36
N TRP A 86 -17.85 -12.27 -10.38
CA TRP A 86 -16.91 -12.02 -11.46
C TRP A 86 -15.65 -11.24 -11.02
N MET A 87 -15.71 -10.50 -9.91
CA MET A 87 -14.56 -9.85 -9.29
C MET A 87 -13.74 -10.80 -8.42
N ALA A 88 -14.31 -11.89 -7.93
CA ALA A 88 -13.58 -12.89 -7.13
C ALA A 88 -12.37 -13.49 -7.87
N LYS A 89 -12.38 -13.41 -9.22
CA LYS A 89 -11.28 -13.83 -10.09
C LYS A 89 -10.29 -12.72 -10.41
N ARG A 90 -10.52 -11.49 -9.95
CA ARG A 90 -9.62 -10.37 -10.17
C ARG A 90 -8.59 -10.31 -9.04
N HIS A 91 -7.42 -9.82 -9.38
CA HIS A 91 -6.29 -9.75 -8.47
C HIS A 91 -5.82 -8.31 -8.29
N ASN A 92 -5.15 -8.06 -7.18
CA ASN A 92 -4.44 -6.83 -6.96
C ASN A 92 -3.09 -6.86 -7.66
N TYR A 93 -2.68 -5.72 -8.19
CA TYR A 93 -1.37 -5.53 -8.80
C TYR A 93 -0.63 -4.41 -8.09
N TYR A 94 0.68 -4.58 -7.96
CA TYR A 94 1.58 -3.64 -7.29
C TYR A 94 2.80 -3.35 -8.16
N ASN A 95 3.14 -2.08 -8.28
CA ASN A 95 4.41 -1.65 -8.81
C ASN A 95 5.48 -1.69 -7.72
N VAL A 96 6.67 -2.13 -8.05
CA VAL A 96 7.83 -2.13 -7.17
C VAL A 96 8.98 -1.40 -7.84
N TRP A 97 9.50 -0.37 -7.20
CA TRP A 97 10.72 0.32 -7.60
C TRP A 97 11.82 0.03 -6.58
N ILE A 98 13.02 -0.16 -7.04
CA ILE A 98 14.22 -0.29 -6.22
C ILE A 98 15.28 0.69 -6.71
N ASP A 99 15.81 1.50 -5.79
CA ASP A 99 16.85 2.49 -6.04
C ASP A 99 16.50 3.46 -7.20
N ALA A 100 15.22 3.65 -7.43
CA ALA A 100 14.67 4.45 -8.53
C ALA A 100 13.41 5.20 -8.09
N PRO A 101 13.11 6.37 -8.67
CA PRO A 101 11.88 7.10 -8.40
C PRO A 101 10.68 6.43 -9.08
N MET A 102 9.46 6.68 -8.58
CA MET A 102 8.21 6.20 -9.18
C MET A 102 7.94 6.75 -10.60
N SER A 103 8.74 7.68 -11.10
CA SER A 103 8.70 8.14 -12.49
C SER A 103 9.40 7.21 -13.48
N ALA A 104 10.27 6.33 -12.98
CA ALA A 104 10.90 5.29 -13.78
C ALA A 104 9.92 4.13 -14.04
N GLU A 105 10.25 3.27 -15.01
CA GLU A 105 9.55 1.99 -15.13
C GLU A 105 9.77 1.16 -13.85
N PRO A 106 8.73 0.48 -13.36
CA PRO A 106 8.87 -0.35 -12.18
C PRO A 106 9.86 -1.49 -12.45
N HIS A 107 10.69 -1.79 -11.47
CA HIS A 107 11.58 -2.95 -11.50
C HIS A 107 10.77 -4.25 -11.65
N ARG A 108 9.57 -4.25 -11.06
CA ARG A 108 8.71 -5.42 -11.02
C ARG A 108 7.25 -5.01 -10.88
N ILE A 109 6.37 -5.77 -11.53
CA ILE A 109 4.92 -5.75 -11.26
C ILE A 109 4.59 -7.05 -10.55
N ILE A 110 3.94 -6.96 -9.39
CA ILE A 110 3.53 -8.11 -8.59
C ILE A 110 2.02 -8.27 -8.71
N GLU A 111 1.59 -9.47 -9.06
CA GLU A 111 0.21 -9.91 -8.93
C GLU A 111 0.03 -10.64 -7.60
N VAL A 112 -1.01 -10.30 -6.86
CA VAL A 112 -1.35 -10.96 -5.59
C VAL A 112 -2.69 -11.66 -5.76
N ALA A 113 -2.62 -12.97 -5.93
CA ALA A 113 -3.76 -13.83 -6.23
C ALA A 113 -4.21 -14.70 -5.05
N SER A 114 -3.43 -14.76 -3.98
CA SER A 114 -3.63 -15.69 -2.87
C SER A 114 -3.77 -14.97 -1.53
N THR A 115 -4.48 -15.64 -0.61
CA THR A 115 -4.55 -15.25 0.78
C THR A 115 -3.30 -15.76 1.52
N ASP A 116 -2.75 -14.97 2.43
CA ASP A 116 -1.55 -15.24 3.24
C ASP A 116 -0.38 -15.84 2.44
N THR A 117 0.41 -14.99 1.84
CA THR A 117 1.53 -15.39 0.99
C THR A 117 2.79 -14.61 1.34
N VAL A 118 3.94 -15.24 1.09
CA VAL A 118 5.25 -14.57 1.12
C VAL A 118 5.62 -14.17 -0.31
N ILE A 119 5.77 -12.87 -0.51
CA ILE A 119 6.04 -12.26 -1.80
C ILE A 119 7.49 -11.80 -1.83
N GLU A 120 8.26 -12.26 -2.81
CA GLU A 120 9.58 -11.73 -3.09
C GLU A 120 9.43 -10.37 -3.79
N LEU A 121 9.82 -9.29 -3.12
CA LEU A 121 9.66 -7.93 -3.65
C LEU A 121 10.68 -7.60 -4.73
N ILE A 122 11.91 -8.08 -4.59
CA ILE A 122 13.03 -7.73 -5.47
C ILE A 122 13.64 -9.00 -6.04
N ASP A 123 13.98 -8.99 -7.32
CA ASP A 123 14.73 -10.08 -7.95
C ASP A 123 16.10 -10.25 -7.26
N PRO A 124 16.41 -11.44 -6.72
CA PRO A 124 17.69 -11.70 -6.09
C PRO A 124 18.89 -11.50 -7.01
N ALA A 125 18.72 -11.65 -8.32
CA ALA A 125 19.78 -11.40 -9.28
C ALA A 125 20.17 -9.92 -9.32
N TYR A 126 19.19 -9.01 -9.21
CA TYR A 126 19.45 -7.58 -9.09
C TYR A 126 20.29 -7.29 -7.84
N LEU A 127 19.83 -7.77 -6.67
CA LEU A 127 20.52 -7.53 -5.40
C LEU A 127 21.93 -8.13 -5.35
N LYS A 128 22.17 -9.26 -6.01
CA LYS A 128 23.50 -9.87 -6.12
C LYS A 128 24.44 -9.06 -6.99
N SER A 129 23.93 -8.41 -8.04
CA SER A 129 24.71 -7.61 -8.98
C SER A 129 24.93 -6.17 -8.51
N SER A 130 24.10 -5.68 -7.61
CA SER A 130 24.19 -4.32 -7.10
C SER A 130 25.47 -4.10 -6.28
N LYS A 131 26.10 -2.93 -6.48
CA LYS A 131 27.23 -2.46 -5.68
C LYS A 131 26.79 -1.63 -4.46
N LEU A 132 25.52 -1.30 -4.37
CA LEU A 132 24.96 -0.57 -3.23
C LEU A 132 24.94 -1.47 -1.99
N LYS A 133 25.23 -0.87 -0.85
CA LYS A 133 25.16 -1.55 0.45
C LYS A 133 23.78 -1.41 1.09
N GLN A 134 23.08 -0.35 0.76
CA GLN A 134 21.73 -0.05 1.22
C GLN A 134 20.87 0.25 0.01
N HIS A 135 19.65 -0.26 0.04
CA HIS A 135 18.66 -0.12 -1.02
C HIS A 135 17.43 0.61 -0.50
N THR A 136 16.78 1.34 -1.39
CA THR A 136 15.47 1.95 -1.14
C THR A 136 14.43 1.26 -2.03
N VAL A 137 13.27 0.93 -1.46
CA VAL A 137 12.18 0.27 -2.17
C VAL A 137 10.91 1.06 -1.99
N ILE A 138 10.16 1.23 -3.07
CA ILE A 138 8.80 1.76 -3.06
C ILE A 138 7.88 0.70 -3.63
N VAL A 139 6.80 0.40 -2.93
CA VAL A 139 5.75 -0.52 -3.41
C VAL A 139 4.44 0.25 -3.44
N GLN A 140 3.74 0.24 -4.56
CA GLN A 140 2.49 0.96 -4.74
C GLN A 140 1.39 0.05 -5.29
N LYS A 141 0.22 0.12 -4.66
CA LYS A 141 -1.00 -0.51 -5.18
C LYS A 141 -1.43 0.17 -6.48
N ARG A 142 -1.53 -0.63 -7.56
CA ARG A 142 -1.94 -0.16 -8.89
C ARG A 142 -3.44 -0.02 -9.01
N THR A 143 -4.16 -0.95 -8.41
CA THR A 143 -5.58 -1.22 -8.59
C THR A 143 -6.43 -0.56 -7.51
N GLU A 144 -7.69 -0.30 -7.81
CA GLU A 144 -8.66 0.23 -6.85
C GLU A 144 -9.17 -0.82 -5.84
N GLY A 145 -9.96 -0.40 -4.85
CA GLY A 145 -10.41 -1.23 -3.73
C GLY A 145 -11.26 -2.43 -4.13
N GLU A 146 -11.97 -2.37 -5.25
CA GLU A 146 -12.74 -3.49 -5.78
C GLU A 146 -11.93 -4.77 -5.98
N GLN A 147 -10.61 -4.64 -6.21
CA GLN A 147 -9.74 -5.78 -6.46
C GLN A 147 -9.34 -6.50 -5.17
N GLY A 148 -9.58 -5.89 -4.00
CA GLY A 148 -9.35 -6.45 -2.69
C GLY A 148 -8.55 -5.55 -1.75
N LYS A 149 -8.52 -5.97 -0.48
CA LYS A 149 -7.79 -5.36 0.63
C LYS A 149 -6.48 -6.10 0.86
N MET A 150 -5.36 -5.36 0.88
CA MET A 150 -4.07 -5.87 1.31
C MET A 150 -3.93 -5.69 2.82
N THR A 151 -3.47 -6.72 3.50
CA THR A 151 -2.95 -6.66 4.87
C THR A 151 -1.52 -7.15 4.85
N ILE A 152 -0.57 -6.28 5.16
CA ILE A 152 0.85 -6.62 5.28
C ILE A 152 1.11 -6.99 6.73
N HIS A 153 1.80 -8.11 6.97
CA HIS A 153 2.13 -8.62 8.29
C HIS A 153 3.57 -8.29 8.69
N GLU A 154 4.52 -8.59 7.81
CA GLU A 154 5.93 -8.39 8.08
C GLU A 154 6.76 -8.31 6.80
N PHE A 155 7.94 -7.74 6.94
CA PHE A 155 9.01 -7.78 5.97
C PHE A 155 10.17 -8.62 6.51
N ALA A 156 10.92 -9.28 5.61
CA ALA A 156 12.11 -10.01 5.97
C ALA A 156 13.22 -9.82 4.95
N THR A 157 14.46 -9.75 5.44
CA THR A 157 15.68 -9.78 4.62
C THR A 157 16.52 -11.00 4.97
N ASP A 158 17.65 -11.23 4.28
CA ASP A 158 18.52 -12.36 4.60
C ASP A 158 19.30 -12.15 5.91
N ALA A 159 19.97 -13.21 6.35
CA ALA A 159 20.69 -13.25 7.64
C ALA A 159 21.81 -12.21 7.81
N LYS A 160 22.19 -11.49 6.76
CA LYS A 160 23.20 -10.41 6.80
C LYS A 160 22.58 -9.04 6.49
N GLY A 161 21.30 -9.02 6.19
CA GLY A 161 20.56 -7.81 5.90
C GLY A 161 20.07 -7.13 7.18
N THR A 162 19.71 -5.87 7.05
CA THR A 162 19.05 -5.10 8.11
C THR A 162 18.14 -4.04 7.51
N PHE A 163 17.18 -3.57 8.30
CA PHE A 163 16.27 -2.50 7.92
C PHE A 163 16.74 -1.16 8.49
N TYR A 164 16.58 -0.11 7.71
CA TYR A 164 16.90 1.27 8.07
C TYR A 164 15.63 2.13 8.03
N GLN A 165 15.73 3.33 8.58
CA GLN A 165 14.65 4.30 8.46
C GLN A 165 14.43 4.64 6.98
N ALA A 166 13.20 4.50 6.50
CA ALA A 166 12.81 4.93 5.17
C ALA A 166 12.70 6.47 5.09
N GLU A 167 12.70 7.00 3.86
CA GLU A 167 12.40 8.41 3.62
C GLU A 167 11.01 8.75 4.18
N PRO A 168 10.89 9.80 5.01
CA PRO A 168 9.63 10.18 5.62
C PRO A 168 8.62 10.71 4.58
N ILE A 169 7.37 10.88 5.01
CA ILE A 169 6.35 11.58 4.20
C ILE A 169 6.86 12.99 3.89
N ARG A 170 6.72 13.41 2.65
CA ARG A 170 7.12 14.74 2.19
C ARG A 170 6.22 15.80 2.82
N GLN A 171 6.77 16.98 3.07
CA GLN A 171 5.98 18.11 3.59
C GLN A 171 4.90 18.56 2.59
N ARG A 172 5.19 18.49 1.29
CA ARG A 172 4.18 18.78 0.26
C ARG A 172 3.40 17.52 -0.03
N GLN A 173 2.11 17.59 0.17
CA GLN A 173 1.18 16.49 -0.09
C GLN A 173 -0.01 17.01 -0.89
N LEU A 174 -0.50 16.20 -1.80
CA LEU A 174 -1.70 16.46 -2.59
C LEU A 174 -2.73 15.37 -2.32
N GLU A 175 -4.00 15.75 -2.27
CA GLU A 175 -5.10 14.80 -2.21
C GLU A 175 -5.94 14.92 -3.48
N PHE A 176 -6.32 13.78 -4.05
CA PHE A 176 -7.20 13.69 -5.20
C PHE A 176 -8.44 12.89 -4.82
N ILE A 177 -9.61 13.47 -5.10
CA ILE A 177 -10.90 12.83 -4.83
C ILE A 177 -11.63 12.72 -6.16
N GLY A 178 -11.90 11.47 -6.59
CA GLY A 178 -12.42 11.28 -7.93
C GLY A 178 -12.99 9.90 -8.21
N ALA A 179 -12.80 9.45 -9.43
CA ALA A 179 -13.34 8.20 -9.93
C ALA A 179 -12.30 7.44 -10.78
N SER A 180 -12.73 6.72 -11.82
CA SER A 180 -11.89 5.84 -12.63
C SER A 180 -10.63 6.49 -13.21
N TYR A 181 -10.69 7.74 -13.64
CA TYR A 181 -9.52 8.43 -14.17
C TYR A 181 -8.46 8.69 -13.09
N ASP A 182 -8.89 8.93 -11.85
CA ASP A 182 -8.01 9.10 -10.70
C ASP A 182 -7.36 7.75 -10.32
N CYS A 183 -8.08 6.64 -10.47
CA CYS A 183 -7.55 5.30 -10.26
C CYS A 183 -6.51 4.87 -11.32
N GLY A 184 -6.48 5.52 -12.48
CA GLY A 184 -5.68 5.07 -13.63
C GLY A 184 -6.32 3.89 -14.36
N TYR A 185 -7.66 3.86 -14.41
CA TYR A 185 -8.46 2.81 -15.05
C TYR A 185 -8.10 2.65 -16.52
N GLY A 186 -7.57 1.48 -16.90
CA GLY A 186 -7.20 1.15 -18.28
C GLY A 186 -6.07 2.01 -18.87
N VAL A 187 -5.28 2.71 -18.03
CA VAL A 187 -4.23 3.62 -18.54
C VAL A 187 -3.10 2.86 -19.24
N ASP A 188 -2.91 1.59 -18.92
CA ASP A 188 -1.94 0.70 -19.57
C ASP A 188 -2.57 -0.16 -20.68
N ASP A 189 -3.82 0.09 -21.05
CA ASP A 189 -4.46 -0.62 -22.16
C ASP A 189 -3.71 -0.37 -23.47
N PRO A 190 -3.46 -1.42 -24.26
CA PRO A 190 -2.73 -1.28 -25.51
C PRO A 190 -3.55 -0.57 -26.60
N SER A 191 -4.85 -0.43 -26.41
CA SER A 191 -5.80 0.18 -27.35
C SER A 191 -6.98 0.79 -26.59
N ARG A 192 -7.44 1.96 -27.04
CA ARG A 192 -8.68 2.58 -26.55
C ARG A 192 -9.95 1.72 -26.70
N LEU A 193 -9.88 0.63 -27.47
CA LEU A 193 -10.97 -0.32 -27.68
C LEU A 193 -10.79 -1.59 -26.83
N ALA A 194 -9.70 -1.71 -26.07
CA ALA A 194 -9.48 -2.83 -25.17
C ALA A 194 -10.57 -2.84 -24.09
N LYS A 195 -10.92 -4.05 -23.65
CA LYS A 195 -11.76 -4.19 -22.46
C LYS A 195 -10.87 -4.08 -21.24
N PHE A 196 -11.33 -3.31 -20.27
CA PHE A 196 -10.65 -3.16 -19.01
C PHE A 196 -10.34 -4.50 -18.35
N THR A 197 -9.11 -4.61 -17.84
CA THR A 197 -8.69 -5.65 -16.91
C THR A 197 -7.87 -5.03 -15.77
N PRO A 198 -7.79 -5.66 -14.58
CA PRO A 198 -7.02 -5.10 -13.46
C PRO A 198 -5.53 -4.91 -13.77
N GLU A 199 -4.97 -5.71 -14.67
CA GLU A 199 -3.57 -5.60 -15.11
C GLU A 199 -3.28 -4.26 -15.78
N THR A 200 -4.30 -3.69 -16.46
CA THR A 200 -4.17 -2.45 -17.21
C THR A 200 -4.51 -1.20 -16.38
N GLU A 201 -4.97 -1.38 -15.16
CA GLU A 201 -5.13 -0.31 -14.19
C GLU A 201 -3.79 0.06 -13.57
N ASN A 202 -3.48 1.36 -13.48
CA ASN A 202 -2.19 1.79 -12.96
C ASN A 202 -2.23 3.18 -12.34
N ALA A 203 -2.41 3.23 -11.03
CA ALA A 203 -2.44 4.48 -10.27
C ALA A 203 -1.17 5.34 -10.47
N SER A 204 0.01 4.73 -10.70
CA SER A 204 1.25 5.49 -10.90
C SER A 204 1.29 6.23 -12.24
N ARG A 205 0.44 5.89 -13.17
CA ARG A 205 0.31 6.54 -14.50
C ARG A 205 -0.94 7.39 -14.63
N SER A 206 -1.75 7.47 -13.57
CA SER A 206 -2.87 8.42 -13.52
C SER A 206 -2.38 9.87 -13.51
N PHE A 207 -3.25 10.79 -13.88
CA PHE A 207 -2.93 12.23 -13.83
C PHE A 207 -2.59 12.69 -12.40
N CYS A 208 -3.19 12.06 -11.38
CA CYS A 208 -2.89 12.33 -9.96
C CYS A 208 -1.41 12.13 -9.66
N ALA A 209 -0.87 10.98 -10.05
CA ALA A 209 0.54 10.66 -9.87
C ALA A 209 1.46 11.57 -10.70
N ILE A 210 1.09 11.88 -11.95
CA ILE A 210 1.87 12.76 -12.83
C ILE A 210 1.98 14.17 -12.27
N ILE A 211 0.85 14.75 -11.84
CA ILE A 211 0.81 16.07 -11.21
C ILE A 211 1.66 16.09 -9.93
N SER A 212 1.50 15.08 -9.09
CA SER A 212 2.22 15.01 -7.81
C SER A 212 3.73 14.94 -8.01
N ARG A 213 4.20 14.15 -8.96
CA ARG A 213 5.63 14.10 -9.32
C ARG A 213 6.14 15.43 -9.88
N TYR A 214 5.35 16.12 -10.68
CA TYR A 214 5.71 17.44 -11.19
C TYR A 214 5.95 18.47 -10.06
N PHE A 215 5.16 18.38 -8.98
CA PHE A 215 5.30 19.25 -7.81
C PHE A 215 6.22 18.71 -6.72
N ASP A 216 6.89 17.59 -6.95
CA ASP A 216 7.70 16.89 -5.94
C ASP A 216 6.92 16.68 -4.63
N ALA A 217 5.71 16.14 -4.76
CA ALA A 217 4.77 15.92 -3.66
C ALA A 217 4.49 14.45 -3.45
N ASP A 218 4.22 14.07 -2.20
CA ASP A 218 3.50 12.83 -1.92
C ASP A 218 2.00 13.03 -2.21
N TYR A 219 1.27 11.95 -2.45
CA TYR A 219 -0.13 12.09 -2.82
C TYR A 219 -1.00 10.95 -2.29
N VAL A 220 -2.25 11.28 -2.06
CA VAL A 220 -3.31 10.37 -1.65
C VAL A 220 -4.42 10.42 -2.68
N VAL A 221 -4.91 9.26 -3.08
CA VAL A 221 -6.05 9.15 -3.99
C VAL A 221 -7.21 8.51 -3.25
N VAL A 222 -8.33 9.22 -3.17
CA VAL A 222 -9.61 8.74 -2.64
C VAL A 222 -10.57 8.66 -3.81
N ALA A 223 -10.51 7.57 -4.55
CA ALA A 223 -11.23 7.41 -5.79
C ALA A 223 -11.74 5.98 -5.97
N HIS A 224 -12.91 5.86 -6.62
CA HIS A 224 -13.50 4.58 -6.97
C HIS A 224 -14.24 4.71 -8.31
N SER A 225 -14.03 3.76 -9.21
CA SER A 225 -14.64 3.76 -10.54
C SER A 225 -16.16 3.82 -10.49
N GLY A 226 -16.72 4.62 -11.35
CA GLY A 226 -18.18 4.80 -11.42
C GLY A 226 -18.79 5.74 -10.39
N MET A 227 -18.04 6.23 -9.39
CA MET A 227 -18.59 7.12 -8.36
C MET A 227 -18.84 8.52 -8.89
N GLY A 228 -19.88 9.15 -8.34
CA GLY A 228 -20.24 10.55 -8.56
C GLY A 228 -20.45 11.30 -7.25
N ALA A 229 -20.73 12.58 -7.36
CA ALA A 229 -21.03 13.44 -6.21
C ALA A 229 -22.47 13.27 -5.71
N ALA A 230 -23.39 13.01 -6.61
CA ALA A 230 -24.84 12.91 -6.35
C ALA A 230 -25.48 11.69 -7.01
N ARG A 231 -24.79 11.07 -7.97
CA ARG A 231 -25.25 9.88 -8.68
C ARG A 231 -24.05 9.12 -9.25
N ASN A 232 -24.01 7.83 -9.05
CA ASN A 232 -22.99 6.98 -9.65
C ASN A 232 -23.34 6.62 -11.10
N TYR A 233 -22.35 6.15 -11.87
CA TYR A 233 -22.56 5.72 -13.25
C TYR A 233 -23.72 4.73 -13.37
N ASN A 234 -24.66 5.03 -14.25
CA ASN A 234 -25.83 4.20 -14.57
C ASN A 234 -26.65 3.74 -13.34
N SER A 235 -26.68 4.52 -12.25
CA SER A 235 -27.43 4.19 -11.05
C SER A 235 -28.62 5.16 -10.81
N LYS A 236 -29.42 4.89 -9.76
CA LYS A 236 -30.41 5.81 -9.23
C LYS A 236 -29.76 6.89 -8.36
N PHE A 237 -30.52 7.89 -7.91
CA PHE A 237 -30.02 8.98 -7.07
C PHE A 237 -29.91 8.65 -5.59
N ASP A 238 -30.59 7.61 -5.16
CA ASP A 238 -30.55 7.08 -3.81
C ASP A 238 -29.39 6.08 -3.74
N GLY A 239 -28.52 6.25 -2.79
CA GLY A 239 -27.40 5.32 -2.60
C GLY A 239 -26.14 6.00 -2.07
N TYR A 240 -25.10 5.24 -2.13
CA TYR A 240 -23.80 5.56 -1.59
C TYR A 240 -22.93 6.23 -2.67
N HIS A 241 -22.53 7.49 -2.43
CA HIS A 241 -21.79 8.30 -3.37
C HIS A 241 -20.39 8.65 -2.82
N MET A 242 -19.57 9.32 -3.62
CA MET A 242 -18.21 9.68 -3.20
C MET A 242 -18.17 10.48 -1.89
N PRO A 243 -19.08 11.42 -1.58
CA PRO A 243 -19.09 12.09 -0.28
C PRO A 243 -19.22 11.13 0.92
N ASP A 244 -19.97 10.04 0.78
CA ASP A 244 -20.12 9.04 1.83
C ASP A 244 -18.86 8.18 1.95
N ARG A 245 -18.28 7.83 0.81
CA ARG A 245 -17.08 7.02 0.68
C ARG A 245 -15.82 7.76 1.19
N TYR A 246 -15.78 9.07 1.03
CA TYR A 246 -14.67 9.91 1.52
C TYR A 246 -14.42 9.77 3.02
N LEU A 247 -15.45 9.45 3.80
CA LEU A 247 -15.33 9.30 5.25
C LEU A 247 -14.75 7.96 5.70
N GLN A 248 -14.38 7.08 4.78
CA GLN A 248 -13.96 5.71 5.09
C GLN A 248 -12.44 5.55 5.12
N THR A 249 -11.98 4.64 5.96
CA THR A 249 -10.58 4.16 5.95
C THR A 249 -10.32 3.28 4.74
N PHE A 250 -11.30 2.43 4.38
CA PHE A 250 -11.23 1.53 3.23
C PHE A 250 -12.24 1.91 2.16
N ASP A 251 -11.86 1.78 0.90
CA ASP A 251 -12.69 2.05 -0.26
C ASP A 251 -13.99 1.24 -0.26
N MET A 252 -13.89 -0.05 0.00
CA MET A 252 -15.00 -1.00 -0.11
C MET A 252 -15.73 -1.28 1.20
N ASP A 253 -15.44 -0.55 2.28
CA ASP A 253 -16.14 -0.70 3.56
C ASP A 253 -17.53 -0.03 3.54
N SER A 254 -18.48 -0.57 2.75
CA SER A 254 -19.84 -0.04 2.62
C SER A 254 -20.61 -0.03 3.94
N ALA A 255 -20.26 -0.90 4.88
CA ALA A 255 -20.81 -0.93 6.23
C ALA A 255 -20.34 0.24 7.10
N GLN A 256 -19.37 1.04 6.61
CA GLN A 256 -18.77 2.17 7.33
C GLN A 256 -18.24 1.76 8.73
N ALA A 257 -17.75 0.53 8.82
CA ALA A 257 -17.25 -0.02 10.08
C ALA A 257 -16.00 0.72 10.56
N THR A 258 -15.21 1.26 9.61
CA THR A 258 -13.95 1.95 9.90
C THR A 258 -13.96 3.33 9.26
N ARG A 259 -14.10 4.37 10.09
CA ARG A 259 -14.05 5.76 9.60
C ARG A 259 -12.62 6.28 9.61
N TRP A 260 -12.28 7.00 8.54
CA TRP A 260 -11.02 7.70 8.45
C TRP A 260 -10.95 8.84 9.49
N ASN A 261 -9.88 8.85 10.27
CA ASN A 261 -9.57 9.93 11.21
C ASN A 261 -8.37 10.73 10.70
N ALA A 262 -8.65 11.85 10.05
CA ALA A 262 -7.60 12.70 9.51
C ALA A 262 -6.72 13.31 10.63
N ALA A 263 -7.25 13.53 11.82
CA ALA A 263 -6.49 14.10 12.94
C ALA A 263 -5.38 13.16 13.45
N GLU A 264 -5.58 11.84 13.32
CA GLU A 264 -4.60 10.82 13.73
C GLU A 264 -3.66 10.41 12.58
N SER A 265 -3.88 10.93 11.40
CA SER A 265 -3.11 10.62 10.19
C SER A 265 -1.93 11.59 10.04
N ASP A 266 -0.86 11.11 9.39
CA ASP A 266 0.25 11.96 8.93
C ASP A 266 -0.05 12.65 7.58
N ILE A 267 -1.23 12.42 7.02
CA ILE A 267 -1.66 13.05 5.77
C ILE A 267 -2.12 14.47 6.06
N ARG A 268 -1.43 15.44 5.45
CA ARG A 268 -1.72 16.88 5.56
C ARG A 268 -1.66 17.51 4.17
N PRO A 269 -2.71 17.36 3.34
CA PRO A 269 -2.70 17.88 1.99
C PRO A 269 -2.57 19.41 1.98
N ALA A 270 -1.61 19.93 1.22
CA ALA A 270 -1.52 21.34 0.94
C ALA A 270 -2.59 21.78 -0.08
N LEU A 271 -3.09 20.85 -0.88
CA LEU A 271 -4.14 21.04 -1.87
C LEU A 271 -4.95 19.76 -2.03
N THR A 272 -6.28 19.88 -2.02
CA THR A 272 -7.21 18.82 -2.37
C THR A 272 -7.86 19.14 -3.73
N CYS A 273 -7.72 18.22 -4.68
CA CYS A 273 -8.31 18.28 -6.02
C CYS A 273 -9.53 17.37 -6.08
N ILE A 274 -10.68 17.89 -6.52
CA ILE A 274 -11.91 17.10 -6.70
C ILE A 274 -12.21 17.00 -8.21
N TYR A 275 -12.30 15.77 -8.73
CA TYR A 275 -12.64 15.49 -10.12
C TYR A 275 -13.84 14.55 -10.20
N LEU A 276 -15.04 15.09 -10.01
CA LEU A 276 -16.33 14.39 -10.05
C LEU A 276 -17.29 15.10 -11.02
N GLY A 277 -18.34 14.39 -11.42
CA GLY A 277 -19.37 14.90 -12.33
C GLY A 277 -19.48 14.06 -13.60
N GLY A 278 -18.40 13.47 -14.10
CA GLY A 278 -18.44 12.63 -15.29
C GLY A 278 -19.44 11.49 -15.17
N ASN A 279 -19.46 10.80 -14.04
CA ASN A 279 -20.40 9.71 -13.77
C ASN A 279 -21.83 10.22 -13.47
N ASP A 280 -21.97 11.35 -12.80
CA ASP A 280 -23.25 11.99 -12.52
C ASP A 280 -24.06 12.28 -13.80
N PHE A 281 -23.36 12.72 -14.85
CA PHE A 281 -23.96 13.18 -16.12
C PHE A 281 -23.75 12.22 -17.30
N SER A 282 -23.21 11.03 -17.07
CA SER A 282 -22.78 10.10 -18.13
C SER A 282 -23.90 9.40 -18.90
N VAL A 283 -25.12 9.30 -18.33
CA VAL A 283 -26.27 8.62 -18.93
C VAL A 283 -27.56 9.43 -18.74
N ALA A 284 -28.65 9.01 -19.36
CA ALA A 284 -29.89 9.76 -19.51
C ALA A 284 -30.51 10.33 -18.22
N LEU A 285 -30.40 9.63 -17.09
CA LEU A 285 -30.94 10.10 -15.82
C LEU A 285 -29.91 11.00 -15.12
N GLN A 286 -30.01 12.31 -15.28
CA GLN A 286 -29.05 13.27 -14.73
C GLN A 286 -29.58 13.89 -13.42
N PRO A 287 -28.71 14.23 -12.45
CA PRO A 287 -29.11 14.96 -11.26
C PRO A 287 -29.54 16.37 -11.61
N SER A 288 -30.46 16.95 -10.81
CA SER A 288 -30.68 18.39 -10.87
C SER A 288 -29.43 19.16 -10.40
N TYR A 289 -29.37 20.44 -10.77
CA TYR A 289 -28.29 21.33 -10.29
C TYR A 289 -28.19 21.32 -8.77
N GLU A 290 -29.31 21.38 -8.05
CA GLU A 290 -29.36 21.42 -6.59
C GLU A 290 -28.79 20.13 -6.00
N LYS A 291 -29.20 18.96 -6.50
CA LYS A 291 -28.68 17.66 -6.02
C LYS A 291 -27.18 17.56 -6.23
N PHE A 292 -26.68 17.94 -7.40
CA PHE A 292 -25.26 17.88 -7.70
C PHE A 292 -24.46 18.87 -6.83
N ARG A 293 -24.93 20.12 -6.72
CA ARG A 293 -24.36 21.15 -5.86
C ARG A 293 -24.29 20.68 -4.40
N ASP A 294 -25.38 20.10 -3.89
CA ASP A 294 -25.49 19.68 -2.50
C ASP A 294 -24.54 18.49 -2.20
N GLY A 295 -24.36 17.58 -3.16
CA GLY A 295 -23.37 16.50 -3.09
C GLY A 295 -21.95 17.06 -2.97
N TYR A 296 -21.58 18.03 -3.82
CA TYR A 296 -20.28 18.71 -3.75
C TYR A 296 -20.10 19.48 -2.44
N TYR A 297 -21.11 20.23 -1.99
CA TYR A 297 -21.01 20.97 -0.72
C TYR A 297 -20.87 20.06 0.47
N ARG A 298 -21.50 18.89 0.46
CA ARG A 298 -21.33 17.88 1.49
C ARG A 298 -19.88 17.38 1.53
N LEU A 299 -19.30 17.05 0.39
CA LEU A 299 -17.92 16.63 0.27
C LEU A 299 -16.94 17.71 0.74
N ILE A 300 -17.07 18.94 0.24
CA ILE A 300 -16.22 20.08 0.63
C ILE A 300 -16.30 20.33 2.14
N ARG A 301 -17.49 20.18 2.73
CA ARG A 301 -17.67 20.33 4.17
C ARG A 301 -16.90 19.26 4.93
N TYR A 302 -17.00 17.99 4.52
CA TYR A 302 -16.25 16.90 5.13
C TYR A 302 -14.72 17.10 5.05
N ILE A 303 -14.23 17.60 3.92
CA ILE A 303 -12.80 17.93 3.73
C ILE A 303 -12.36 19.03 4.70
N LYS A 304 -13.22 20.02 4.95
CA LYS A 304 -12.88 21.13 5.87
C LYS A 304 -12.96 20.76 7.34
N ASP A 305 -13.82 19.81 7.69
CA ASP A 305 -14.11 19.42 9.06
C ASP A 305 -13.15 18.33 9.56
N ASN A 306 -12.39 17.73 8.66
CA ASN A 306 -11.38 16.71 8.95
C ASN A 306 -9.98 17.19 8.51
#